data_46f34ddf3616f3ec13b81364f8617f38
#
_entry.id   46f34ddf3616f3ec13b81364f8617f38
#
_cell.length_a   1.000
_cell.length_b   1.000
_cell.length_c   1.000
_cell.angle_alpha   90.00
_cell.angle_beta   90.00
_cell.angle_gamma   90.00
#
_symmetry.space_group_name_H-M   'P 1'
#
loop_
_entity.id
_entity.type
_entity.pdbx_description
1 polymer ?
#
loop_
_entity_poly.entity_id
_entity_poly.type
_entity_poly.pdbx_seq_one_letter_code
_entity_poly.pdbx_strand_id
1 'polypeptide(L)'
;MARPKSEEKRDAILAAAARVVADQGLGAPTARIASLAGVAEGTLFTYFATKDLLLNQLYLALKAELRDAMMTAYPAGGPLRDRVRHIWDRYVDWGVRDPAKRRAMAQLIVSDRLTPETRALGSEGFARIDGVVREGVAQGLMRDQPPDFVAAILTSLAETTMDFILRQPDSAERYRAAGFDALWNALSR
;
A
#
# COMPACT_ATOMS: atom_id res chain seq x y z
N MET A 1 -9.89 -8.84 -24.08
CA MET A 1 -11.25 -8.31 -23.90
C MET A 1 -11.15 -6.85 -23.46
N ALA A 2 -11.91 -5.94 -24.11
CA ALA A 2 -11.97 -4.54 -23.69
C ALA A 2 -12.66 -4.45 -22.30
N ARG A 3 -12.06 -3.70 -21.39
CA ARG A 3 -12.62 -3.46 -20.04
C ARG A 3 -13.95 -2.71 -20.17
N PRO A 4 -15.01 -3.05 -19.41
CA PRO A 4 -16.28 -2.34 -19.48
C PRO A 4 -16.09 -0.85 -19.13
N LYS A 5 -16.72 0.05 -19.90
CA LYS A 5 -16.66 1.52 -19.66
C LYS A 5 -17.02 1.93 -18.23
N SER A 6 -17.79 1.11 -17.50
CA SER A 6 -18.13 1.34 -16.11
C SER A 6 -16.95 1.12 -15.16
N GLU A 7 -16.11 0.11 -15.41
CA GLU A 7 -14.90 -0.15 -14.61
C GLU A 7 -13.84 0.92 -14.84
N GLU A 8 -13.66 1.36 -16.09
CA GLU A 8 -12.72 2.45 -16.41
C GLU A 8 -13.06 3.74 -15.67
N LYS A 9 -14.36 4.10 -15.58
CA LYS A 9 -14.79 5.29 -14.82
C LYS A 9 -14.59 5.12 -13.31
N ARG A 10 -14.90 3.94 -12.77
CA ARG A 10 -14.67 3.64 -11.37
C ARG A 10 -13.19 3.79 -11.00
N ASP A 11 -12.31 3.26 -11.82
CA ASP A 11 -10.87 3.35 -11.60
C ASP A 11 -10.35 4.77 -11.75
N ALA A 12 -10.87 5.54 -12.73
CA ALA A 12 -10.54 6.95 -12.87
C ALA A 12 -10.92 7.76 -11.63
N ILE A 13 -12.08 7.48 -11.03
CA ILE A 13 -12.52 8.12 -9.78
C ILE A 13 -11.59 7.75 -8.62
N LEU A 14 -11.21 6.47 -8.47
CA LEU A 14 -10.28 6.03 -7.42
C LEU A 14 -8.89 6.65 -7.60
N ALA A 15 -8.37 6.70 -8.82
CA ALA A 15 -7.09 7.35 -9.11
C ALA A 15 -7.12 8.85 -8.80
N ALA A 16 -8.20 9.55 -9.16
CA ALA A 16 -8.40 10.95 -8.81
C ALA A 16 -8.52 11.14 -7.29
N ALA A 17 -9.25 10.26 -6.60
CA ALA A 17 -9.39 10.30 -5.15
C ALA A 17 -8.04 10.14 -4.46
N ALA A 18 -7.16 9.23 -4.90
CA ALA A 18 -5.82 9.07 -4.35
C ALA A 18 -5.01 10.39 -4.43
N ARG A 19 -5.03 11.07 -5.58
CA ARG A 19 -4.32 12.35 -5.76
C ARG A 19 -4.91 13.46 -4.90
N VAL A 20 -6.23 13.61 -4.90
CA VAL A 20 -6.90 14.66 -4.12
C VAL A 20 -6.71 14.46 -2.62
N VAL A 21 -6.83 13.21 -2.13
CA VAL A 21 -6.55 12.89 -0.71
C VAL A 21 -5.10 13.16 -0.37
N ALA A 22 -4.14 12.77 -1.21
CA ALA A 22 -2.72 13.00 -0.97
C ALA A 22 -2.38 14.50 -0.83
N ASP A 23 -3.06 15.36 -1.60
CA ASP A 23 -2.75 16.79 -1.69
C ASP A 23 -3.57 17.65 -0.71
N GLN A 24 -4.83 17.29 -0.47
CA GLN A 24 -5.79 18.12 0.27
C GLN A 24 -6.36 17.43 1.53
N GLY A 25 -5.97 16.17 1.77
CA GLY A 25 -6.45 15.40 2.91
C GLY A 25 -7.82 14.76 2.70
N LEU A 26 -8.24 13.98 3.69
CA LEU A 26 -9.51 13.26 3.68
C LEU A 26 -10.74 14.18 3.70
N GLY A 27 -10.57 15.44 4.10
CA GLY A 27 -11.61 16.47 4.11
C GLY A 27 -11.98 17.01 2.72
N ALA A 28 -11.15 16.80 1.70
CA ALA A 28 -11.31 17.36 0.35
C ALA A 28 -12.71 17.15 -0.24
N PRO A 29 -13.28 18.14 -0.97
CA PRO A 29 -14.63 18.02 -1.56
C PRO A 29 -14.68 16.93 -2.64
N THR A 30 -15.78 16.16 -2.71
CA THR A 30 -16.03 15.16 -3.76
C THR A 30 -16.12 15.78 -5.14
N ALA A 31 -16.60 17.02 -5.26
CA ALA A 31 -16.58 17.79 -6.50
C ALA A 31 -15.17 17.91 -7.10
N ARG A 32 -14.12 18.04 -6.26
CA ARG A 32 -12.73 18.10 -6.72
C ARG A 32 -12.28 16.75 -7.29
N ILE A 33 -12.66 15.65 -6.64
CA ILE A 33 -12.37 14.29 -7.11
C ILE A 33 -13.07 14.04 -8.44
N ALA A 34 -14.37 14.37 -8.54
CA ALA A 34 -15.14 14.21 -9.77
C ALA A 34 -14.55 15.01 -10.94
N SER A 35 -14.20 16.28 -10.69
CA SER A 35 -13.54 17.14 -11.69
C SER A 35 -12.22 16.54 -12.20
N LEU A 36 -11.36 16.04 -11.29
CA LEU A 36 -10.08 15.43 -11.66
C LEU A 36 -10.28 14.09 -12.40
N ALA A 37 -11.34 13.34 -12.08
CA ALA A 37 -11.70 12.10 -12.75
C ALA A 37 -12.37 12.32 -14.13
N GLY A 38 -12.70 13.57 -14.50
CA GLY A 38 -13.40 13.87 -15.76
C GLY A 38 -14.86 13.43 -15.76
N VAL A 39 -15.53 13.40 -14.58
CA VAL A 39 -16.94 13.01 -14.45
C VAL A 39 -17.74 14.09 -13.71
N ALA A 40 -19.06 14.10 -13.93
CA ALA A 40 -19.96 14.91 -13.08
C ALA A 40 -20.00 14.34 -11.66
N GLU A 41 -20.19 15.20 -10.66
CA GLU A 41 -20.25 14.76 -9.25
C GLU A 41 -21.41 13.77 -9.01
N GLY A 42 -22.55 13.94 -9.66
CA GLY A 42 -23.65 12.97 -9.61
C GLY A 42 -23.24 11.59 -10.14
N THR A 43 -22.34 11.54 -11.15
CA THR A 43 -21.79 10.28 -11.65
C THR A 43 -20.90 9.61 -10.60
N LEU A 44 -20.08 10.37 -9.88
CA LEU A 44 -19.27 9.84 -8.78
C LEU A 44 -20.18 9.13 -7.74
N PHE A 45 -21.28 9.77 -7.36
CA PHE A 45 -22.23 9.19 -6.40
C PHE A 45 -23.03 7.99 -6.94
N THR A 46 -23.09 7.80 -8.25
CA THR A 46 -23.59 6.56 -8.85
C THR A 46 -22.68 5.37 -8.57
N TYR A 47 -21.35 5.58 -8.51
CA TYR A 47 -20.37 4.53 -8.20
C TYR A 47 -20.13 4.35 -6.71
N PHE A 48 -20.18 5.44 -5.94
CA PHE A 48 -19.86 5.46 -4.51
C PHE A 48 -20.92 6.31 -3.80
N ALA A 49 -21.92 5.66 -3.23
CA ALA A 49 -23.09 6.32 -2.66
C ALA A 49 -22.75 7.40 -1.60
N THR A 50 -21.60 7.27 -0.95
CA THR A 50 -21.10 8.26 0.03
C THR A 50 -19.60 8.47 -0.14
N LYS A 51 -19.09 9.58 0.40
CA LYS A 51 -17.64 9.84 0.45
C LYS A 51 -16.90 8.80 1.29
N ASP A 52 -17.51 8.34 2.40
CA ASP A 52 -16.89 7.33 3.25
C ASP A 52 -16.80 5.99 2.51
N LEU A 53 -17.80 5.61 1.72
CA LEU A 53 -17.72 4.44 0.85
C LEU A 53 -16.60 4.58 -0.18
N LEU A 54 -16.45 5.76 -0.81
CA LEU A 54 -15.34 6.03 -1.73
C LEU A 54 -13.99 5.86 -1.04
N LEU A 55 -13.79 6.40 0.17
CA LEU A 55 -12.54 6.30 0.92
C LEU A 55 -12.22 4.86 1.32
N ASN A 56 -13.23 4.08 1.75
CA ASN A 56 -13.07 2.67 2.08
C ASN A 56 -12.69 1.85 0.82
N GLN A 57 -13.33 2.10 -0.30
CA GLN A 57 -12.99 1.43 -1.56
C GLN A 57 -11.63 1.86 -2.11
N LEU A 58 -11.23 3.13 -1.92
CA LEU A 58 -9.88 3.60 -2.24
C LEU A 58 -8.83 2.85 -1.42
N TYR A 59 -9.03 2.70 -0.11
CA TYR A 59 -8.13 1.95 0.74
C TYR A 59 -7.95 0.51 0.26
N LEU A 60 -9.04 -0.20 -0.03
CA LEU A 60 -8.98 -1.58 -0.53
C LEU A 60 -8.28 -1.69 -1.88
N ALA A 61 -8.53 -0.74 -2.79
CA ALA A 61 -7.87 -0.70 -4.08
C ALA A 61 -6.35 -0.49 -3.95
N LEU A 62 -5.92 0.45 -3.09
CA LEU A 62 -4.50 0.71 -2.81
C LEU A 62 -3.82 -0.49 -2.14
N LYS A 63 -4.49 -1.15 -1.17
CA LYS A 63 -3.99 -2.37 -0.52
C LYS A 63 -3.83 -3.52 -1.50
N ALA A 64 -4.80 -3.70 -2.41
CA ALA A 64 -4.74 -4.72 -3.44
C ALA A 64 -3.58 -4.47 -4.41
N GLU A 65 -3.42 -3.23 -4.90
CA GLU A 65 -2.33 -2.84 -5.79
C GLU A 65 -0.95 -3.06 -5.15
N LEU A 66 -0.79 -2.66 -3.87
CA LEU A 66 0.45 -2.88 -3.13
C LEU A 66 0.75 -4.37 -2.97
N ARG A 67 -0.24 -5.18 -2.55
CA ARG A 67 -0.08 -6.63 -2.43
C ARG A 67 0.36 -7.25 -3.75
N ASP A 68 -0.32 -6.90 -4.84
CA ASP A 68 -0.04 -7.45 -6.17
C ASP A 68 1.38 -7.04 -6.64
N ALA A 69 1.81 -5.82 -6.35
CA ALA A 69 3.18 -5.38 -6.59
C ALA A 69 4.19 -6.24 -5.80
N MET A 70 3.98 -6.44 -4.51
CA MET A 70 4.86 -7.25 -3.64
C MET A 70 4.94 -8.71 -4.08
N MET A 71 3.85 -9.26 -4.65
CA MET A 71 3.76 -10.67 -5.04
C MET A 71 4.08 -10.93 -6.51
N THR A 72 4.25 -9.89 -7.33
CA THR A 72 4.66 -10.05 -8.74
C THR A 72 6.05 -10.65 -8.82
N ALA A 73 6.20 -11.78 -9.54
CA ALA A 73 7.46 -12.54 -9.68
C ALA A 73 8.10 -12.94 -8.34
N TYR A 74 7.26 -13.19 -7.31
CA TYR A 74 7.73 -13.59 -5.99
C TYR A 74 8.50 -14.92 -6.02
N PRO A 75 9.76 -14.99 -5.50
CA PRO A 75 10.63 -16.17 -5.59
C PRO A 75 10.29 -17.23 -4.52
N ALA A 76 9.15 -17.90 -4.64
CA ALA A 76 8.60 -18.80 -3.62
C ALA A 76 9.55 -19.92 -3.15
N GLY A 77 10.44 -20.41 -4.04
CA GLY A 77 11.42 -21.46 -3.71
C GLY A 77 12.79 -20.96 -3.26
N GLY A 78 12.97 -19.63 -3.13
CA GLY A 78 14.23 -19.04 -2.73
C GLY A 78 14.47 -19.02 -1.22
N PRO A 79 15.72 -18.68 -0.79
CA PRO A 79 16.05 -18.46 0.60
C PRO A 79 15.12 -17.43 1.25
N LEU A 80 14.81 -17.60 2.53
CA LEU A 80 13.90 -16.72 3.26
C LEU A 80 14.28 -15.24 3.15
N ARG A 81 15.57 -14.92 3.32
CA ARG A 81 16.07 -13.54 3.25
C ARG A 81 15.83 -12.91 1.87
N ASP A 82 15.99 -13.66 0.79
CA ASP A 82 15.79 -13.17 -0.58
C ASP A 82 14.30 -12.94 -0.85
N ARG A 83 13.42 -13.78 -0.29
CA ARG A 83 11.97 -13.63 -0.36
C ARG A 83 11.49 -12.39 0.39
N VAL A 84 12.03 -12.13 1.58
CA VAL A 84 11.75 -10.91 2.36
C VAL A 84 12.31 -9.69 1.63
N ARG A 85 13.52 -9.80 1.06
CA ARG A 85 14.13 -8.73 0.25
C ARG A 85 13.27 -8.38 -0.96
N HIS A 86 12.73 -9.38 -1.65
CA HIS A 86 11.82 -9.15 -2.78
C HIS A 86 10.58 -8.35 -2.34
N ILE A 87 9.91 -8.75 -1.25
CA ILE A 87 8.75 -8.04 -0.69
C ILE A 87 9.10 -6.58 -0.39
N TRP A 88 10.24 -6.35 0.27
CA TRP A 88 10.75 -5.03 0.59
C TRP A 88 10.98 -4.18 -0.65
N ASP A 89 11.74 -4.68 -1.61
CA ASP A 89 12.09 -3.93 -2.82
C ASP A 89 10.84 -3.55 -3.62
N ARG A 90 9.87 -4.46 -3.74
CA ARG A 90 8.61 -4.20 -4.43
C ARG A 90 7.72 -3.19 -3.70
N TYR A 91 7.72 -3.22 -2.37
CA TYR A 91 7.00 -2.20 -1.60
C TYR A 91 7.61 -0.81 -1.81
N VAL A 92 8.93 -0.70 -1.68
CA VAL A 92 9.64 0.57 -1.90
C VAL A 92 9.42 1.08 -3.33
N ASP A 93 9.52 0.21 -4.34
CA ASP A 93 9.26 0.57 -5.74
C ASP A 93 7.84 1.10 -5.96
N TRP A 94 6.84 0.46 -5.34
CA TRP A 94 5.45 0.90 -5.43
C TRP A 94 5.27 2.32 -4.88
N GLY A 95 5.81 2.60 -3.72
CA GLY A 95 5.62 3.91 -3.08
C GLY A 95 6.47 5.03 -3.69
N VAL A 96 7.65 4.71 -4.25
CA VAL A 96 8.49 5.67 -4.98
C VAL A 96 7.88 6.00 -6.35
N ARG A 97 7.28 5.01 -7.02
CA ARG A 97 6.64 5.20 -8.34
C ARG A 97 5.41 6.09 -8.27
N ASP A 98 4.59 5.97 -7.23
CA ASP A 98 3.39 6.79 -7.04
C ASP A 98 3.30 7.35 -5.61
N PRO A 99 4.02 8.44 -5.31
CA PRO A 99 4.01 9.06 -3.99
C PRO A 99 2.62 9.54 -3.56
N ALA A 100 1.71 9.84 -4.50
CA ALA A 100 0.36 10.25 -4.17
C ALA A 100 -0.46 9.10 -3.59
N LYS A 101 -0.38 7.90 -4.21
CA LYS A 101 -1.04 6.70 -3.67
C LYS A 101 -0.51 6.34 -2.27
N ARG A 102 0.81 6.40 -2.09
CA ARG A 102 1.45 6.16 -0.80
C ARG A 102 0.92 7.12 0.27
N ARG A 103 0.95 8.44 0.01
CA ARG A 103 0.45 9.45 0.95
C ARG A 103 -1.04 9.29 1.25
N ALA A 104 -1.86 9.00 0.23
CA ALA A 104 -3.29 8.73 0.44
C ALA A 104 -3.51 7.52 1.35
N MET A 105 -2.79 6.43 1.13
CA MET A 105 -2.88 5.24 1.98
C MET A 105 -2.44 5.52 3.41
N ALA A 106 -1.35 6.25 3.63
CA ALA A 106 -0.89 6.64 4.97
C ALA A 106 -1.95 7.44 5.73
N GLN A 107 -2.61 8.41 5.08
CA GLN A 107 -3.70 9.17 5.69
C GLN A 107 -4.93 8.31 6.00
N LEU A 108 -5.27 7.37 5.12
CA LEU A 108 -6.41 6.47 5.34
C LEU A 108 -6.17 5.52 6.52
N ILE A 109 -4.99 4.94 6.64
CA ILE A 109 -4.64 3.97 7.71
C ILE A 109 -4.85 4.57 9.10
N VAL A 110 -4.49 5.82 9.31
CA VAL A 110 -4.58 6.49 10.63
C VAL A 110 -5.94 7.16 10.88
N SER A 111 -6.86 7.13 9.89
CA SER A 111 -8.15 7.80 9.99
C SER A 111 -9.21 6.93 10.65
N ASP A 112 -10.22 7.57 11.24
CA ASP A 112 -11.45 6.96 11.73
C ASP A 112 -12.49 6.69 10.62
N ARG A 113 -12.18 7.03 9.36
CA ARG A 113 -13.07 6.86 8.21
C ARG A 113 -13.16 5.41 7.71
N LEU A 114 -12.17 4.59 8.03
CA LEU A 114 -12.18 3.18 7.64
C LEU A 114 -13.00 2.36 8.63
N THR A 115 -13.96 1.59 8.11
CA THR A 115 -14.72 0.67 8.94
C THR A 115 -13.86 -0.51 9.40
N PRO A 116 -14.20 -1.17 10.55
CA PRO A 116 -13.50 -2.37 11.00
C PRO A 116 -13.48 -3.47 9.93
N GLU A 117 -14.58 -3.66 9.19
CA GLU A 117 -14.70 -4.64 8.12
C GLU A 117 -13.73 -4.32 6.96
N THR A 118 -13.63 -3.04 6.57
CA THR A 118 -12.69 -2.60 5.54
C THR A 118 -11.25 -2.84 5.96
N ARG A 119 -10.92 -2.59 7.24
CA ARG A 119 -9.58 -2.88 7.78
C ARG A 119 -9.27 -4.37 7.74
N ALA A 120 -10.21 -5.21 8.15
CA ALA A 120 -10.06 -6.68 8.13
C ALA A 120 -9.83 -7.17 6.69
N LEU A 121 -10.69 -6.79 5.74
CA LEU A 121 -10.52 -7.14 4.32
C LEU A 121 -9.17 -6.68 3.74
N GLY A 122 -8.73 -5.47 4.10
CA GLY A 122 -7.42 -4.96 3.68
C GLY A 122 -6.26 -5.79 4.23
N SER A 123 -6.39 -6.37 5.42
CA SER A 123 -5.36 -7.22 6.04
C SER A 123 -5.37 -8.65 5.50
N GLU A 124 -6.56 -9.25 5.29
CA GLU A 124 -6.69 -10.62 4.75
C GLU A 124 -5.92 -10.82 3.44
N GLY A 125 -5.87 -9.81 2.59
CA GLY A 125 -5.11 -9.84 1.35
C GLY A 125 -3.60 -10.12 1.52
N PHE A 126 -3.04 -9.91 2.71
CA PHE A 126 -1.61 -10.06 3.01
C PHE A 126 -1.25 -11.41 3.66
N ALA A 127 -2.20 -12.34 3.80
CA ALA A 127 -1.99 -13.65 4.45
C ALA A 127 -0.81 -14.46 3.88
N ARG A 128 -0.47 -14.30 2.59
CA ARG A 128 0.73 -14.93 1.99
C ARG A 128 2.02 -14.32 2.52
N ILE A 129 2.06 -13.01 2.72
CA ILE A 129 3.22 -12.30 3.27
C ILE A 129 3.39 -12.68 4.74
N ASP A 130 2.30 -12.75 5.51
CA ASP A 130 2.31 -13.24 6.89
C ASP A 130 2.80 -14.69 6.97
N GLY A 131 2.50 -15.50 5.94
CA GLY A 131 3.00 -16.86 5.78
C GLY A 131 4.54 -16.93 5.71
N VAL A 132 5.19 -15.96 5.06
CA VAL A 132 6.65 -15.87 4.98
C VAL A 132 7.26 -15.62 6.36
N VAL A 133 6.65 -14.74 7.15
CA VAL A 133 7.09 -14.47 8.52
C VAL A 133 6.92 -15.70 9.41
N ARG A 134 5.73 -16.34 9.36
CA ARG A 134 5.48 -17.59 10.12
C ARG A 134 6.45 -18.70 9.78
N GLU A 135 6.77 -18.87 8.50
CA GLU A 135 7.79 -19.83 8.06
C GLU A 135 9.17 -19.51 8.66
N GLY A 136 9.58 -18.24 8.62
CA GLY A 136 10.84 -17.79 9.21
C GLY A 136 10.93 -18.04 10.71
N VAL A 137 9.83 -17.85 11.44
CA VAL A 137 9.73 -18.19 12.88
C VAL A 137 9.84 -19.70 13.09
N ALA A 138 9.11 -20.51 12.31
CA ALA A 138 9.14 -21.97 12.42
C ALA A 138 10.54 -22.55 12.11
N GLN A 139 11.30 -21.93 11.22
CA GLN A 139 12.68 -22.30 10.89
C GLN A 139 13.72 -21.76 11.92
N GLY A 140 13.29 -20.98 12.92
CA GLY A 140 14.18 -20.36 13.91
C GLY A 140 15.03 -19.21 13.37
N LEU A 141 14.74 -18.71 12.17
CA LEU A 141 15.46 -17.62 11.50
C LEU A 141 14.93 -16.24 11.87
N MET A 142 13.66 -16.16 12.26
CA MET A 142 13.00 -14.92 12.67
C MET A 142 12.53 -14.97 14.12
N ARG A 143 12.42 -13.78 14.71
CA ARG A 143 11.83 -13.58 16.05
C ARG A 143 10.33 -13.79 15.98
N ASP A 144 9.76 -14.46 16.96
CA ASP A 144 8.32 -14.61 17.11
C ASP A 144 7.72 -13.28 17.63
N GLN A 145 7.10 -12.55 16.72
CA GLN A 145 6.47 -11.25 16.99
C GLN A 145 5.04 -11.25 16.43
N PRO A 146 4.12 -10.49 17.05
CA PRO A 146 2.77 -10.31 16.49
C PRO A 146 2.80 -9.83 15.04
N PRO A 147 2.01 -10.41 14.12
CA PRO A 147 2.02 -10.03 12.70
C PRO A 147 1.79 -8.53 12.46
N ASP A 148 0.88 -7.91 13.21
CA ASP A 148 0.61 -6.47 13.10
C ASP A 148 1.82 -5.62 13.49
N PHE A 149 2.61 -6.07 14.45
CA PHE A 149 3.84 -5.38 14.86
C PHE A 149 4.92 -5.51 13.79
N VAL A 150 5.09 -6.69 13.18
CA VAL A 150 5.99 -6.91 12.04
C VAL A 150 5.59 -6.01 10.86
N ALA A 151 4.29 -5.96 10.55
CA ALA A 151 3.77 -5.10 9.49
C ALA A 151 4.01 -3.60 9.78
N ALA A 152 3.89 -3.18 11.05
CA ALA A 152 4.17 -1.80 11.46
C ALA A 152 5.65 -1.44 11.30
N ILE A 153 6.59 -2.33 11.70
CA ILE A 153 8.03 -2.15 11.50
C ILE A 153 8.36 -2.03 10.01
N LEU A 154 7.85 -2.98 9.19
CA LEU A 154 8.04 -2.95 7.74
C LEU A 154 7.57 -1.62 7.14
N THR A 155 6.34 -1.20 7.48
CA THR A 155 5.75 0.04 6.97
C THR A 155 6.57 1.26 7.38
N SER A 156 6.94 1.38 8.65
CA SER A 156 7.69 2.54 9.15
C SER A 156 9.07 2.68 8.49
N LEU A 157 9.80 1.57 8.34
CA LEU A 157 11.10 1.57 7.68
C LEU A 157 10.97 1.84 6.18
N ALA A 158 9.95 1.27 5.51
CA ALA A 158 9.69 1.50 4.10
C ALA A 158 9.31 2.97 3.84
N GLU A 159 8.43 3.58 4.66
CA GLU A 159 8.06 5.00 4.55
C GLU A 159 9.29 5.90 4.69
N THR A 160 10.13 5.68 5.71
CA THR A 160 11.38 6.42 5.89
C THR A 160 12.31 6.25 4.69
N THR A 161 12.49 5.03 4.21
CA THR A 161 13.36 4.74 3.05
C THR A 161 12.87 5.44 1.79
N MET A 162 11.57 5.37 1.50
CA MET A 162 10.96 6.03 0.34
C MET A 162 11.09 7.54 0.41
N ASP A 163 10.95 8.14 1.59
CA ASP A 163 11.14 9.57 1.78
C ASP A 163 12.57 10.03 1.47
N PHE A 164 13.58 9.25 1.88
CA PHE A 164 14.97 9.54 1.57
C PHE A 164 15.28 9.35 0.09
N ILE A 165 14.76 8.29 -0.54
CA ILE A 165 14.92 8.05 -1.99
C ILE A 165 14.34 9.22 -2.80
N LEU A 166 13.14 9.70 -2.46
CA LEU A 166 12.49 10.79 -3.18
C LEU A 166 13.23 12.13 -3.01
N ARG A 167 13.87 12.35 -1.86
CA ARG A 167 14.67 13.55 -1.60
C ARG A 167 16.07 13.50 -2.22
N GLN A 168 16.65 12.32 -2.36
CA GLN A 168 18.02 12.10 -2.83
C GLN A 168 18.07 10.90 -3.80
N PRO A 169 17.55 11.05 -5.03
CA PRO A 169 17.42 9.96 -5.99
C PRO A 169 18.74 9.28 -6.34
N ASP A 170 19.85 10.04 -6.39
CA ASP A 170 21.19 9.51 -6.70
C ASP A 170 21.70 8.51 -5.65
N SER A 171 21.12 8.53 -4.44
CA SER A 171 21.45 7.60 -3.36
C SER A 171 20.38 6.51 -3.14
N ALA A 172 19.46 6.32 -4.08
CA ALA A 172 18.32 5.42 -3.94
C ALA A 172 18.71 4.00 -3.53
N GLU A 173 19.67 3.40 -4.22
CA GLU A 173 20.14 2.03 -3.93
C GLU A 173 20.76 1.90 -2.53
N ARG A 174 21.51 2.91 -2.10
CA ARG A 174 22.09 2.96 -0.75
C ARG A 174 20.99 2.97 0.32
N TYR A 175 19.95 3.80 0.15
CA TYR A 175 18.85 3.87 1.12
C TYR A 175 18.01 2.61 1.12
N ARG A 176 17.76 2.03 -0.06
CA ARG A 176 17.04 0.76 -0.21
C ARG A 176 17.76 -0.37 0.53
N ALA A 177 19.08 -0.49 0.34
CA ALA A 177 19.90 -1.52 0.99
C ALA A 177 19.92 -1.31 2.51
N ALA A 178 20.19 -0.09 2.98
CA ALA A 178 20.24 0.23 4.41
C ALA A 178 18.90 0.00 5.11
N GLY A 179 17.78 0.39 4.47
CA GLY A 179 16.44 0.16 4.99
C GLY A 179 16.10 -1.34 5.09
N PHE A 180 16.48 -2.13 4.09
CA PHE A 180 16.33 -3.59 4.15
C PHE A 180 17.16 -4.21 5.26
N ASP A 181 18.42 -3.83 5.40
CA ASP A 181 19.29 -4.37 6.45
C ASP A 181 18.76 -4.02 7.85
N ALA A 182 18.21 -2.81 8.03
CA ALA A 182 17.53 -2.44 9.27
C ALA A 182 16.30 -3.32 9.54
N LEU A 183 15.46 -3.55 8.51
CA LEU A 183 14.30 -4.44 8.61
C LEU A 183 14.72 -5.87 8.96
N TRP A 184 15.69 -6.41 8.22
CA TRP A 184 16.15 -7.78 8.42
C TRP A 184 16.71 -7.96 9.85
N ASN A 185 17.54 -7.05 10.31
CA ASN A 185 18.12 -7.10 11.66
C ASN A 185 17.06 -6.94 12.78
N ALA A 186 15.99 -6.20 12.53
CA ALA A 186 14.89 -6.09 13.49
C ALA A 186 14.09 -7.39 13.60
N LEU A 187 13.95 -8.16 12.52
CA LEU A 187 13.12 -9.36 12.46
C LEU A 187 13.89 -10.67 12.63
N SER A 188 15.18 -10.72 12.24
CA SER A 188 16.01 -11.93 12.36
C SER A 188 16.51 -12.16 13.78
N ARG A 189 16.83 -13.42 14.08
CA ARG A 189 17.52 -13.82 15.33
C ARG A 189 19.02 -13.63 15.25
#